data_a42a6e7c927f83456d0ff6a621ad841f
#
_entry.id   a42a6e7c927f83456d0ff6a621ad841f
#
_cell.length_a   1.000
_cell.length_b   1.000
_cell.length_c   1.000
_cell.angle_alpha   90.00
_cell.angle_beta   90.00
_cell.angle_gamma   90.00
#
_symmetry.space_group_name_H-M   'P 1'
#
loop_
_entity.id
_entity.type
_entity.pdbx_description
1 polymer ?
#
loop_
_entity_poly.entity_id
_entity_poly.type
_entity_poly.pdbx_seq_one_letter_code
_entity_poly.pdbx_strand_id
1 'polypeptide(L)'
;MIHMGDSVQKREHPMAHLRYTNENVVMALACLMELDSCGIQTDNLDALDDMGWVNYRIAPLGGSIVMIHYRSELGDPDVLVKVLLNGQEARLPIKTDCAPYYHWDDVKRYYLRKLYRYENIRLNEDVNK
;
A
#
# COMPACT_ATOMS: atom_id res chain seq x y z
N MET A 1 0.49 -9.06 0.58
CA MET A 1 1.65 -8.12 0.64
C MET A 1 2.33 -8.13 2.01
N ILE A 2 1.62 -7.96 3.13
CA ILE A 2 2.23 -7.90 4.48
C ILE A 2 3.01 -9.18 4.80
N HIS A 3 2.39 -10.36 4.67
CA HIS A 3 3.06 -11.63 4.91
C HIS A 3 4.24 -11.89 3.97
N MET A 4 4.17 -11.40 2.74
CA MET A 4 5.28 -11.49 1.79
C MET A 4 6.45 -10.62 2.21
N GLY A 5 6.18 -9.40 2.69
CA GLY A 5 7.21 -8.51 3.24
C GLY A 5 7.97 -9.17 4.41
N ASP A 6 7.24 -9.78 5.35
CA ASP A 6 7.87 -10.50 6.46
C ASP A 6 8.70 -11.71 6.00
N SER A 7 8.27 -12.41 4.98
CA SER A 7 9.00 -13.58 4.45
C SER A 7 10.30 -13.18 3.73
N VAL A 8 10.31 -12.04 3.04
CA VAL A 8 11.50 -11.49 2.38
C VAL A 8 12.57 -11.10 3.40
N GLN A 9 12.16 -10.54 4.54
CA GLN A 9 13.09 -10.07 5.58
C GLN A 9 13.87 -11.20 6.26
N LYS A 10 13.36 -12.41 6.27
CA LYS A 10 14.01 -13.57 6.92
C LYS A 10 15.12 -14.21 6.08
N ARG A 11 15.36 -13.74 4.87
CA ARG A 11 16.30 -14.36 3.94
C ARG A 11 17.62 -13.60 3.86
N GLU A 12 18.71 -14.34 3.66
CA GLU A 12 20.07 -13.81 3.58
C GLU A 12 20.36 -13.07 2.27
N HIS A 13 19.60 -13.38 1.22
CA HIS A 13 19.82 -12.79 -0.10
C HIS A 13 18.65 -11.90 -0.53
N PRO A 14 18.91 -10.85 -1.32
CA PRO A 14 17.85 -10.04 -1.93
C PRO A 14 16.88 -10.93 -2.72
N MET A 15 15.60 -10.71 -2.53
CA MET A 15 14.53 -11.42 -3.21
C MET A 15 13.52 -10.45 -3.80
N ALA A 16 12.95 -10.84 -4.94
CA ALA A 16 11.84 -10.14 -5.54
C ALA A 16 10.63 -11.06 -5.63
N HIS A 17 9.46 -10.57 -5.21
CA HIS A 17 8.18 -11.20 -5.45
C HIS A 17 7.40 -10.38 -6.47
N LEU A 18 7.16 -10.95 -7.64
CA LEU A 18 6.46 -10.30 -8.74
C LEU A 18 5.06 -10.89 -8.85
N ARG A 19 4.07 -10.02 -9.01
CA ARG A 19 2.68 -10.39 -9.27
C ARG A 19 2.19 -9.59 -10.46
N TYR A 20 1.68 -10.28 -11.46
CA TYR A 20 1.09 -9.70 -12.65
C TYR A 20 -0.42 -9.69 -12.53
N THR A 21 -1.05 -8.58 -12.87
CA THR A 21 -2.49 -8.40 -12.81
C THR A 21 -2.94 -7.35 -13.83
N ASN A 22 -4.21 -7.02 -13.86
CA ASN A 22 -4.75 -5.95 -14.68
C ASN A 22 -4.79 -4.61 -13.93
N GLU A 23 -5.01 -3.54 -14.68
CA GLU A 23 -5.03 -2.16 -14.17
C GLU A 23 -6.08 -1.93 -13.07
N ASN A 24 -7.23 -2.60 -13.13
CA ASN A 24 -8.28 -2.44 -12.14
C ASN A 24 -7.83 -2.90 -10.74
N VAL A 25 -7.05 -3.98 -10.69
CA VAL A 25 -6.50 -4.49 -9.42
C VAL A 25 -5.40 -3.56 -8.88
N VAL A 26 -4.56 -3.02 -9.76
CA VAL A 26 -3.53 -2.02 -9.37
C VAL A 26 -4.20 -0.77 -8.80
N MET A 27 -5.23 -0.27 -9.47
CA MET A 27 -5.99 0.90 -9.03
C MET A 27 -6.69 0.64 -7.69
N ALA A 28 -7.38 -0.50 -7.55
CA ALA A 28 -8.04 -0.87 -6.30
C ALA A 28 -7.04 -1.00 -5.14
N LEU A 29 -5.86 -1.57 -5.39
CA LEU A 29 -4.80 -1.69 -4.39
C LEU A 29 -4.21 -0.34 -4.00
N ALA A 30 -3.98 0.56 -4.96
CA ALA A 30 -3.51 1.93 -4.69
C ALA A 30 -4.50 2.69 -3.79
N CYS A 31 -5.80 2.56 -4.05
CA CYS A 31 -6.86 3.15 -3.23
C CYS A 31 -6.92 2.53 -1.83
N LEU A 32 -6.85 1.20 -1.74
CA LEU A 32 -6.86 0.50 -0.46
C LEU A 32 -5.66 0.87 0.42
N MET A 33 -4.52 1.07 -0.21
CA MET A 33 -3.29 1.52 0.45
C MET A 33 -3.28 3.04 0.69
N GLU A 34 -4.25 3.79 0.15
CA GLU A 34 -4.35 5.25 0.25
C GLU A 34 -3.07 5.96 -0.24
N LEU A 35 -2.43 5.41 -1.29
CA LEU A 35 -1.23 5.98 -1.88
C LEU A 35 -1.53 7.37 -2.44
N ASP A 36 -0.71 8.34 -2.10
CA ASP A 36 -0.86 9.74 -2.55
C ASP A 36 -2.29 10.29 -2.39
N SER A 37 -2.98 9.83 -1.33
CA SER A 37 -4.39 10.19 -1.05
C SER A 37 -5.39 9.65 -2.08
N CYS A 38 -5.07 8.56 -2.79
CA CYS A 38 -5.99 7.93 -3.75
C CYS A 38 -7.29 7.40 -3.11
N GLY A 39 -7.35 7.25 -1.80
CA GLY A 39 -8.52 6.73 -1.07
C GLY A 39 -9.60 7.78 -0.75
N ILE A 40 -9.67 8.88 -1.49
CA ILE A 40 -10.66 9.94 -1.25
C ILE A 40 -12.07 9.41 -1.53
N GLN A 41 -12.97 9.61 -0.56
CA GLN A 41 -14.39 9.35 -0.72
C GLN A 41 -15.11 10.65 -1.07
N THR A 42 -15.87 10.64 -2.17
CA THR A 42 -16.71 11.77 -2.57
C THR A 42 -17.98 11.27 -3.23
N ASP A 43 -19.09 11.95 -2.97
CA ASP A 43 -20.36 11.73 -3.65
C ASP A 43 -20.46 12.56 -4.94
N ASN A 44 -19.53 13.48 -5.16
CA ASN A 44 -19.46 14.34 -6.34
C ASN A 44 -18.41 13.79 -7.33
N LEU A 45 -18.87 13.03 -8.31
CA LEU A 45 -18.01 12.43 -9.32
C LEU A 45 -17.36 13.46 -10.26
N ASP A 46 -18.02 14.60 -10.48
CA ASP A 46 -17.52 15.68 -11.36
C ASP A 46 -16.30 16.39 -10.74
N ALA A 47 -16.14 16.31 -9.43
CA ALA A 47 -15.01 16.93 -8.72
C ALA A 47 -13.80 16.00 -8.59
N LEU A 48 -13.84 14.77 -9.07
CA LEU A 48 -12.76 13.81 -8.93
C LEU A 48 -11.46 14.29 -9.57
N ASP A 49 -11.52 14.88 -10.75
CA ASP A 49 -10.36 15.39 -11.47
C ASP A 49 -9.70 16.55 -10.69
N ASP A 50 -10.50 17.45 -10.13
CA ASP A 50 -10.01 18.56 -9.29
C ASP A 50 -9.38 18.08 -7.99
N MET A 51 -9.85 16.92 -7.46
CA MET A 51 -9.30 16.26 -6.28
C MET A 51 -8.04 15.43 -6.59
N GLY A 52 -7.58 15.42 -7.85
CA GLY A 52 -6.39 14.70 -8.29
C GLY A 52 -6.63 13.24 -8.65
N TRP A 53 -7.89 12.80 -8.66
CA TRP A 53 -8.23 11.44 -9.07
C TRP A 53 -8.32 11.34 -10.59
N VAL A 54 -7.30 10.77 -11.20
CA VAL A 54 -7.27 10.54 -12.65
C VAL A 54 -6.85 9.09 -12.92
N ASN A 55 -7.76 8.28 -13.41
CA ASN A 55 -7.59 6.84 -13.60
C ASN A 55 -6.30 6.48 -14.35
N TYR A 56 -6.05 7.11 -15.48
CA TYR A 56 -4.86 6.83 -16.29
C TYR A 56 -3.54 7.30 -15.67
N ARG A 57 -3.58 8.15 -14.64
CA ARG A 57 -2.40 8.54 -13.85
C ARG A 57 -2.13 7.56 -12.72
N ILE A 58 -3.19 7.01 -12.12
CA ILE A 58 -3.08 6.05 -11.02
C ILE A 58 -2.72 4.66 -11.54
N ALA A 59 -3.41 4.20 -12.57
CA ALA A 59 -3.20 2.88 -13.18
C ALA A 59 -3.10 2.98 -14.71
N PRO A 60 -1.99 3.57 -15.24
CA PRO A 60 -1.73 3.57 -16.67
C PRO A 60 -1.48 2.14 -17.18
N LEU A 61 -1.48 1.98 -18.49
CA LEU A 61 -1.03 0.73 -19.11
C LEU A 61 0.41 0.42 -18.66
N GLY A 62 0.62 -0.75 -18.08
CA GLY A 62 1.91 -1.12 -17.47
C GLY A 62 2.15 -0.49 -16.09
N GLY A 63 1.10 0.05 -15.46
CA GLY A 63 1.18 0.59 -14.10
C GLY A 63 1.65 -0.45 -13.08
N SER A 64 2.32 0.01 -12.03
CA SER A 64 2.91 -0.85 -11.01
C SER A 64 2.92 -0.22 -9.63
N ILE A 65 2.80 -1.07 -8.61
CA ILE A 65 3.10 -0.73 -7.23
C ILE A 65 4.31 -1.56 -6.81
N VAL A 66 5.37 -0.88 -6.35
CA VAL A 66 6.60 -1.52 -5.89
C VAL A 66 6.83 -1.17 -4.43
N MET A 67 7.07 -2.17 -3.61
CA MET A 67 7.43 -2.01 -2.21
C MET A 67 8.86 -2.51 -2.03
N ILE A 68 9.76 -1.64 -1.61
CA ILE A 68 11.18 -1.93 -1.44
C ILE A 68 11.49 -1.91 0.04
N HIS A 69 12.04 -3.01 0.54
CA HIS A 69 12.47 -3.15 1.92
C HIS A 69 13.98 -2.98 2.02
N TYR A 70 14.41 -2.13 2.93
CA TYR A 70 15.82 -1.86 3.23
C TYR A 70 16.14 -2.27 4.66
N ARG A 71 17.26 -2.91 4.86
CA ARG A 71 17.82 -3.16 6.18
C ARG A 71 19.34 -2.98 6.14
N SER A 72 19.94 -2.57 7.24
CA SER A 72 21.38 -2.36 7.33
C SER A 72 22.14 -3.68 7.37
N GLU A 73 21.70 -4.61 8.19
CA GLU A 73 22.31 -5.92 8.40
C GLU A 73 21.29 -7.03 8.51
N LEU A 74 21.74 -8.28 8.31
CA LEU A 74 20.90 -9.46 8.51
C LEU A 74 20.51 -9.59 9.99
N GLY A 75 19.19 -9.64 10.25
CA GLY A 75 18.66 -9.72 11.61
C GLY A 75 18.39 -8.36 12.26
N ASP A 76 18.70 -7.24 11.60
CA ASP A 76 18.31 -5.91 12.07
C ASP A 76 16.78 -5.84 12.16
N PRO A 77 16.21 -5.53 13.33
CA PRO A 77 14.78 -5.38 13.51
C PRO A 77 14.21 -4.14 12.83
N ASP A 78 15.04 -3.12 12.57
CA ASP A 78 14.62 -1.87 11.95
C ASP A 78 14.70 -1.98 10.42
N VAL A 79 13.60 -2.34 9.81
CA VAL A 79 13.45 -2.42 8.36
C VAL A 79 12.71 -1.20 7.86
N LEU A 80 13.31 -0.50 6.92
CA LEU A 80 12.69 0.63 6.24
C LEU A 80 12.04 0.19 4.94
N VAL A 81 10.92 0.83 4.62
CA VAL A 81 10.14 0.56 3.41
C VAL A 81 9.95 1.83 2.61
N LYS A 82 10.10 1.72 1.31
CA LYS A 82 9.71 2.76 0.35
C LYS A 82 8.72 2.17 -0.65
N VAL A 83 7.68 2.92 -0.96
CA VAL A 83 6.66 2.52 -1.93
C VAL A 83 6.75 3.40 -3.16
N LEU A 84 6.69 2.77 -4.33
CA LEU A 84 6.63 3.45 -5.61
C LEU A 84 5.29 3.13 -6.28
N LEU A 85 4.64 4.15 -6.80
CA LEU A 85 3.49 4.02 -7.69
C LEU A 85 3.94 4.47 -9.09
N ASN A 86 3.87 3.56 -10.06
CA ASN A 86 4.30 3.82 -11.45
C ASN A 86 5.75 4.35 -11.56
N GLY A 87 6.65 3.85 -10.69
CA GLY A 87 8.05 4.26 -10.63
C GLY A 87 8.32 5.58 -9.89
N GLN A 88 7.29 6.27 -9.42
CA GLN A 88 7.40 7.50 -8.63
C GLN A 88 7.24 7.19 -7.13
N GLU A 89 7.96 7.90 -6.27
CA GLU A 89 7.81 7.76 -4.82
C GLU A 89 6.38 8.12 -4.38
N ALA A 90 5.69 7.17 -3.77
CA ALA A 90 4.33 7.34 -3.27
C ALA A 90 4.32 7.58 -1.77
N ARG A 91 3.42 8.44 -1.31
CA ARG A 91 3.22 8.71 0.11
C ARG A 91 2.20 7.75 0.69
N LEU A 92 2.54 7.21 1.87
CA LEU A 92 1.62 6.43 2.68
C LEU A 92 0.88 7.33 3.68
N PRO A 93 -0.34 6.95 4.11
CA PRO A 93 -1.11 7.68 5.11
C PRO A 93 -0.58 7.48 6.53
N ILE A 94 0.73 7.42 6.69
CA ILE A 94 1.45 7.09 7.92
C ILE A 94 2.48 8.18 8.18
N LYS A 95 2.54 8.66 9.41
CA LYS A 95 3.59 9.60 9.80
C LYS A 95 4.93 8.88 9.89
N THR A 96 5.97 9.51 9.38
CA THR A 96 7.34 9.00 9.45
C THR A 96 8.31 10.15 9.74
N ASP A 97 9.42 9.82 10.38
CA ASP A 97 10.55 10.72 10.66
C ASP A 97 11.65 10.65 9.60
N CYS A 98 11.56 9.68 8.67
CA CYS A 98 12.58 9.39 7.67
C CYS A 98 12.05 9.39 6.22
N ALA A 99 11.07 10.25 5.90
CA ALA A 99 10.52 10.33 4.54
C ALA A 99 11.63 10.42 3.47
N PRO A 100 11.49 9.75 2.32
CA PRO A 100 10.34 8.99 1.80
C PRO A 100 10.24 7.53 2.32
N TYR A 101 10.97 7.20 3.34
CA TYR A 101 10.98 5.87 3.97
C TYR A 101 10.00 5.81 5.14
N TYR A 102 9.55 4.59 5.43
CA TYR A 102 8.65 4.28 6.55
C TYR A 102 9.19 3.08 7.30
N HIS A 103 9.04 3.06 8.63
CA HIS A 103 9.36 1.88 9.42
C HIS A 103 8.35 0.76 9.11
N TRP A 104 8.85 -0.43 8.77
CA TRP A 104 8.01 -1.56 8.37
C TRP A 104 6.97 -1.95 9.43
N ASP A 105 7.34 -1.87 10.70
CA ASP A 105 6.42 -2.18 11.80
C ASP A 105 5.24 -1.20 11.87
N ASP A 106 5.45 0.07 11.57
CA ASP A 106 4.37 1.07 11.50
C ASP A 106 3.46 0.81 10.31
N VAL A 107 4.03 0.46 9.16
CA VAL A 107 3.28 0.07 7.95
C VAL A 107 2.42 -1.16 8.23
N LYS A 108 2.99 -2.21 8.80
CA LYS A 108 2.25 -3.42 9.19
C LYS A 108 1.11 -3.09 10.14
N ARG A 109 1.40 -2.35 11.20
CA ARG A 109 0.42 -1.99 12.24
C ARG A 109 -0.75 -1.22 11.66
N TYR A 110 -0.49 -0.27 10.76
CA TYR A 110 -1.52 0.52 10.12
C TYR A 110 -2.46 -0.35 9.26
N TYR A 111 -1.89 -1.13 8.33
CA TYR A 111 -2.70 -1.92 7.41
C TYR A 111 -3.37 -3.12 8.07
N LEU A 112 -2.75 -3.77 9.04
CA LEU A 112 -3.41 -4.84 9.81
C LEU A 112 -4.61 -4.30 10.60
N ARG A 113 -4.47 -3.12 11.24
CA ARG A 113 -5.58 -2.47 11.93
C ARG A 113 -6.72 -2.13 10.96
N LYS A 114 -6.40 -1.66 9.77
CA LYS A 114 -7.38 -1.39 8.70
C LYS A 114 -8.12 -2.66 8.28
N LEU A 115 -7.42 -3.76 8.06
CA LEU A 115 -7.99 -5.06 7.70
C LEU A 115 -8.94 -5.59 8.79
N TYR A 116 -8.52 -5.57 10.05
CA TYR A 116 -9.37 -6.00 11.18
C TYR A 116 -10.65 -5.17 11.29
N ARG A 117 -10.57 -3.88 11.00
CA ARG A 117 -11.76 -3.02 10.97
C ARG A 117 -12.75 -3.47 9.89
N TYR A 118 -12.28 -3.78 8.69
CA TYR A 118 -13.13 -4.28 7.60
C TYR A 118 -13.72 -5.65 7.90
N GLU A 119 -12.97 -6.56 8.47
CA GLU A 119 -13.46 -7.88 8.89
C GLU A 119 -14.58 -7.75 9.91
N ASN A 120 -14.44 -6.90 10.91
CA ASN A 120 -15.47 -6.66 11.92
C ASN A 120 -16.74 -6.05 11.32
N ILE A 121 -16.63 -5.13 10.37
CA ILE A 121 -17.80 -4.56 9.68
C ILE A 121 -18.54 -5.66 8.93
N ARG A 122 -17.84 -6.48 8.15
CA ARG A 122 -18.44 -7.58 7.39
C ARG A 122 -19.14 -8.59 8.27
N LEU A 123 -18.53 -9.00 9.37
CA LEU A 123 -19.15 -9.92 10.33
C LEU A 123 -20.44 -9.36 10.94
N ASN A 124 -20.47 -8.07 11.26
CA ASN A 124 -21.65 -7.41 11.79
C ASN A 124 -22.78 -7.31 10.75
N GLU A 125 -22.45 -7.10 9.48
CA GLU A 125 -23.43 -7.10 8.40
C GLU A 125 -24.03 -8.50 8.17
N ASP A 126 -23.21 -9.56 8.25
CA ASP A 126 -23.68 -10.94 8.09
C ASP A 126 -24.56 -11.42 9.27
N VAL A 127 -24.33 -10.91 10.48
CA VAL A 127 -25.15 -11.21 11.66
C VAL A 127 -26.53 -10.51 11.59
N ASN A 128 -26.61 -9.34 10.92
CA ASN A 128 -27.84 -8.57 10.78
C ASN A 128 -28.71 -8.97 9.56
N LYS A 129 -28.30 -9.96 8.81
CA LYS A 129 -29.07 -10.59 7.72
C LYS A 129 -29.78 -11.83 8.22
#